data_bf651377c91517d3180a11d376ada833
#
_entry.id   bf651377c91517d3180a11d376ada833
#
_cell.length_a   1.000
_cell.length_b   1.000
_cell.length_c   1.000
_cell.angle_alpha   90.00
_cell.angle_beta   90.00
_cell.angle_gamma   90.00
#
_symmetry.space_group_name_H-M   'P 1'
#
loop_
_entity.id
_entity.type
_entity.pdbx_description
1 polymer ?
#
loop_
_entity_poly.entity_id
_entity_poly.type
_entity_poly.pdbx_seq_one_letter_code
_entity_poly.pdbx_strand_id
1 'polypeptide(L)'
;METRKVQVTGGSTYTVSLPKTWATDNGIEAGSVVEFYPESDSLLLTPKNERDQLEGSLDIRDLKDEELNRAVMTMYVSGFDIITLESNRITTEQRRTISSATQGLVGLEVLEETGNKVVIQDLLDSSELSIHNAVTRMRLIALSMLDDAITALAENDEDIARDVITRDEDVDRLWYVVSRIFRAALRTAKATEELGMSREVCFDYHSSARQLERIADHAAKIGRLTLQMSSVPPEDVIGSLEELHDDATEVIDTAMDALFSDDSDEATRLANEARQSILEIDEHARSIDKLLREQDPKQAQSLGLVVDSLSRCADYGGNVAETALQKAAPRP
;
A
#
# COMPACT_ATOMS: atom_id res chain seq x y z
N MET A 1 27.19 15.10 -19.43
CA MET A 1 25.90 15.65 -19.90
C MET A 1 26.07 16.06 -21.35
N GLU A 2 25.27 15.53 -22.27
CA GLU A 2 25.29 15.91 -23.67
C GLU A 2 24.24 16.99 -23.95
N THR A 3 24.59 17.95 -24.79
CA THR A 3 23.68 19.01 -25.25
C THR A 3 23.50 18.94 -26.75
N ARG A 4 22.30 19.19 -27.24
CA ARG A 4 21.96 19.23 -28.67
C ARG A 4 21.22 20.51 -28.97
N LYS A 5 21.42 21.06 -30.20
CA LYS A 5 20.67 22.21 -30.66
C LYS A 5 19.38 21.71 -31.31
N VAL A 6 18.28 22.38 -30.99
CA VAL A 6 17.01 22.18 -31.68
C VAL A 6 17.10 22.82 -33.07
N GLN A 7 16.59 22.14 -34.07
CA GLN A 7 16.49 22.63 -35.47
C GLN A 7 15.02 22.69 -35.89
N VAL A 8 14.67 23.60 -36.77
CA VAL A 8 13.33 23.67 -37.37
C VAL A 8 13.40 23.10 -38.78
N THR A 9 12.56 22.11 -39.07
CA THR A 9 12.48 21.43 -40.37
C THR A 9 11.07 21.62 -40.94
N GLY A 10 10.96 22.05 -42.20
CA GLY A 10 9.66 22.22 -42.88
C GLY A 10 8.78 23.33 -42.31
N GLY A 11 9.32 24.23 -41.49
CA GLY A 11 8.62 25.42 -40.95
C GLY A 11 7.75 25.17 -39.72
N SER A 12 7.41 23.90 -39.37
CA SER A 12 6.50 23.57 -38.23
C SER A 12 7.01 22.47 -37.32
N THR A 13 8.08 21.80 -37.68
CA THR A 13 8.58 20.62 -36.91
C THR A 13 9.92 20.97 -36.28
N TYR A 14 10.01 20.75 -34.95
CA TYR A 14 11.27 20.84 -34.22
C TYR A 14 11.97 19.49 -34.28
N THR A 15 13.26 19.48 -34.56
CA THR A 15 14.10 18.26 -34.65
C THR A 15 15.28 18.37 -33.69
N VAL A 16 15.55 17.31 -32.97
CA VAL A 16 16.74 17.14 -32.14
C VAL A 16 17.41 15.80 -32.48
N SER A 17 18.74 15.78 -32.60
CA SER A 17 19.47 14.55 -32.84
C SER A 17 19.63 13.74 -31.55
N LEU A 18 19.31 12.44 -31.58
CA LEU A 18 19.53 11.54 -30.46
C LEU A 18 21.04 11.27 -30.26
N PRO A 19 21.51 11.05 -29.03
CA PRO A 19 22.87 10.59 -28.76
C PRO A 19 23.12 9.26 -29.46
N LYS A 20 24.17 9.15 -30.29
CA LYS A 20 24.43 7.96 -31.11
C LYS A 20 24.63 6.71 -30.26
N THR A 21 25.40 6.83 -29.16
CA THR A 21 25.67 5.71 -28.26
C THR A 21 24.36 5.19 -27.66
N TRP A 22 23.55 6.09 -27.11
CA TRP A 22 22.26 5.72 -26.53
C TRP A 22 21.32 5.06 -27.55
N ALA A 23 21.24 5.60 -28.78
CA ALA A 23 20.42 5.03 -29.84
C ALA A 23 20.89 3.62 -30.22
N THR A 24 22.22 3.41 -30.33
CA THR A 24 22.79 2.10 -30.64
C THR A 24 22.52 1.11 -29.51
N ASP A 25 22.73 1.50 -28.25
CA ASP A 25 22.56 0.64 -27.09
C ASP A 25 21.09 0.20 -26.90
N ASN A 26 20.13 1.02 -27.40
CA ASN A 26 18.70 0.74 -27.37
C ASN A 26 18.14 0.22 -28.70
N GLY A 27 18.99 -0.19 -29.65
CA GLY A 27 18.59 -0.80 -30.92
C GLY A 27 17.79 0.14 -31.85
N ILE A 28 17.96 1.47 -31.70
CA ILE A 28 17.24 2.45 -32.51
C ILE A 28 17.96 2.62 -33.84
N GLU A 29 17.24 2.32 -34.92
CA GLU A 29 17.68 2.43 -36.30
C GLU A 29 16.77 3.38 -37.11
N ALA A 30 17.14 3.64 -38.37
CA ALA A 30 16.29 4.45 -39.25
C ALA A 30 14.93 3.73 -39.48
N GLY A 31 13.87 4.40 -39.12
CA GLY A 31 12.51 3.84 -39.18
C GLY A 31 11.98 3.32 -37.83
N SER A 32 12.81 3.23 -36.78
CA SER A 32 12.36 2.87 -35.44
C SER A 32 11.34 3.91 -34.93
N VAL A 33 10.31 3.42 -34.24
CA VAL A 33 9.30 4.27 -33.59
C VAL A 33 9.74 4.54 -32.16
N VAL A 34 9.60 5.78 -31.73
CA VAL A 34 9.86 6.23 -30.37
C VAL A 34 8.60 6.89 -29.80
N GLU A 35 8.41 6.70 -28.52
CA GLU A 35 7.31 7.31 -27.75
C GLU A 35 7.83 8.51 -26.98
N PHE A 36 7.04 9.56 -26.92
CA PHE A 36 7.35 10.80 -26.23
C PHE A 36 6.38 10.98 -25.07
N TYR A 37 6.90 11.18 -23.88
CA TYR A 37 6.14 11.43 -22.67
C TYR A 37 6.47 12.84 -22.14
N PRO A 38 5.61 13.84 -22.38
CA PRO A 38 5.79 15.19 -21.83
C PRO A 38 5.59 15.18 -20.30
N GLU A 39 6.56 15.71 -19.56
CA GLU A 39 6.50 15.90 -18.11
C GLU A 39 6.86 17.37 -17.81
N SER A 40 5.86 18.21 -17.51
CA SER A 40 6.02 19.65 -17.19
C SER A 40 7.01 20.38 -18.10
N ASP A 41 8.27 20.52 -17.72
CA ASP A 41 9.36 21.19 -18.42
C ASP A 41 10.33 20.22 -19.12
N SER A 42 10.07 18.93 -19.09
CA SER A 42 10.89 17.87 -19.65
C SER A 42 10.14 17.00 -20.65
N LEU A 43 10.89 16.31 -21.50
CA LEU A 43 10.36 15.36 -22.46
C LEU A 43 11.14 14.06 -22.33
N LEU A 44 10.49 13.01 -21.84
CA LEU A 44 11.06 11.69 -21.83
C LEU A 44 10.81 10.98 -23.17
N LEU A 45 11.83 10.34 -23.69
CA LEU A 45 11.78 9.60 -24.94
C LEU A 45 12.19 8.16 -24.70
N THR A 46 11.35 7.22 -25.12
CA THR A 46 11.62 5.77 -25.02
C THR A 46 11.47 5.08 -26.38
N PRO A 47 12.23 4.02 -26.67
CA PRO A 47 11.92 3.16 -27.82
C PRO A 47 10.51 2.60 -27.63
N LYS A 48 9.73 2.53 -28.71
CA LYS A 48 8.48 1.78 -28.69
C LYS A 48 8.82 0.29 -28.72
N ASN A 49 8.88 -0.31 -27.55
CA ASN A 49 8.93 -1.76 -27.44
C ASN A 49 7.49 -2.30 -27.47
N GLU A 50 7.26 -3.37 -28.23
CA GLU A 50 6.11 -4.22 -27.96
C GLU A 50 6.27 -4.69 -26.51
N ARG A 51 5.18 -4.74 -25.74
CA ARG A 51 5.20 -5.04 -24.29
C ARG A 51 6.16 -6.21 -24.03
N ASP A 52 7.35 -5.93 -23.60
CA ASP A 52 8.21 -6.95 -23.00
C ASP A 52 7.63 -7.20 -21.61
N GLN A 53 6.97 -8.34 -21.45
CA GLN A 53 6.60 -8.84 -20.12
C GLN A 53 7.90 -8.94 -19.31
N LEU A 54 7.89 -8.39 -18.11
CA LEU A 54 9.04 -8.47 -17.23
C LEU A 54 9.12 -9.86 -16.64
N GLU A 55 10.10 -10.63 -17.13
CA GLU A 55 10.33 -11.99 -16.68
C GLU A 55 11.44 -12.01 -15.61
N GLY A 56 11.27 -12.83 -14.59
CA GLY A 56 12.27 -13.05 -13.57
C GLY A 56 12.32 -14.52 -13.14
N SER A 57 13.52 -15.01 -12.84
CA SER A 57 13.70 -16.35 -12.28
C SER A 57 14.30 -16.29 -10.88
N LEU A 58 13.90 -17.24 -10.05
CA LEU A 58 14.37 -17.38 -8.68
C LEU A 58 14.70 -18.85 -8.38
N ASP A 59 15.91 -19.08 -7.92
CA ASP A 59 16.32 -20.38 -7.38
C ASP A 59 15.76 -20.55 -5.95
N ILE A 60 14.89 -21.54 -5.79
CA ILE A 60 14.18 -21.79 -4.53
C ILE A 60 14.68 -23.03 -3.78
N ARG A 61 15.87 -23.59 -4.15
CA ARG A 61 16.39 -24.83 -3.57
C ARG A 61 16.46 -24.82 -2.05
N ASP A 62 16.87 -23.69 -1.49
CA ASP A 62 17.10 -23.51 -0.06
C ASP A 62 15.99 -22.72 0.64
N LEU A 63 14.96 -22.24 -0.10
CA LEU A 63 13.87 -21.45 0.43
C LEU A 63 12.71 -22.33 0.90
N LYS A 64 12.14 -22.00 2.08
CA LYS A 64 11.02 -22.72 2.70
C LYS A 64 10.06 -21.74 3.37
N ASP A 65 8.85 -22.19 3.57
CA ASP A 65 7.83 -21.53 4.38
C ASP A 65 7.77 -20.01 4.13
N GLU A 66 7.93 -19.22 5.16
CA GLU A 66 7.89 -17.77 5.11
C GLU A 66 8.97 -17.12 4.21
N GLU A 67 10.15 -17.75 4.07
CA GLU A 67 11.19 -17.22 3.18
C GLU A 67 10.77 -17.36 1.71
N LEU A 68 10.17 -18.49 1.35
CA LEU A 68 9.66 -18.73 0.01
C LEU A 68 8.45 -17.84 -0.28
N ASN A 69 7.53 -17.68 0.68
CA ASN A 69 6.39 -16.78 0.56
C ASN A 69 6.86 -15.34 0.30
N ARG A 70 7.76 -14.81 1.14
CA ARG A 70 8.35 -13.46 0.96
C ARG A 70 9.10 -13.31 -0.36
N ALA A 71 9.75 -14.36 -0.85
CA ALA A 71 10.46 -14.32 -2.13
C ALA A 71 9.48 -14.14 -3.31
N VAL A 72 8.38 -14.91 -3.34
CA VAL A 72 7.32 -14.76 -4.37
C VAL A 72 6.69 -13.37 -4.29
N MET A 73 6.31 -12.92 -3.10
CA MET A 73 5.75 -11.58 -2.86
C MET A 73 6.71 -10.48 -3.32
N THR A 74 8.02 -10.61 -3.04
CA THR A 74 9.03 -9.63 -3.47
C THR A 74 9.11 -9.53 -4.99
N MET A 75 9.05 -10.66 -5.71
CA MET A 75 9.02 -10.68 -7.18
C MET A 75 7.78 -9.97 -7.71
N TYR A 76 6.61 -10.27 -7.14
CA TYR A 76 5.34 -9.62 -7.49
C TYR A 76 5.39 -8.10 -7.29
N VAL A 77 5.73 -7.64 -6.09
CA VAL A 77 5.83 -6.21 -5.76
C VAL A 77 6.91 -5.52 -6.61
N SER A 78 8.00 -6.22 -6.96
CA SER A 78 9.01 -5.71 -7.88
C SER A 78 8.50 -5.56 -9.32
N GLY A 79 7.30 -6.09 -9.64
CA GLY A 79 6.59 -5.88 -10.88
C GLY A 79 6.98 -6.83 -11.99
N PHE A 80 7.46 -8.04 -11.67
CA PHE A 80 7.60 -9.09 -12.65
C PHE A 80 6.22 -9.59 -13.08
N ASP A 81 6.03 -9.73 -14.41
CA ASP A 81 4.80 -10.24 -15.00
C ASP A 81 4.82 -11.76 -15.10
N ILE A 82 6.02 -12.33 -15.28
CA ILE A 82 6.25 -13.78 -15.28
C ILE A 82 7.35 -14.09 -14.25
N ILE A 83 7.03 -14.96 -13.30
CA ILE A 83 7.94 -15.40 -12.23
C ILE A 83 8.21 -16.90 -12.43
N THR A 84 9.44 -17.26 -12.69
CA THR A 84 9.88 -18.65 -12.80
C THR A 84 10.60 -19.05 -11.51
N LEU A 85 10.05 -20.03 -10.80
CA LEU A 85 10.65 -20.62 -9.61
C LEU A 85 11.30 -21.94 -9.96
N GLU A 86 12.60 -22.08 -9.68
CA GLU A 86 13.42 -23.23 -10.10
C GLU A 86 14.06 -23.93 -8.91
N SER A 87 14.08 -25.27 -8.95
CA SER A 87 14.77 -26.13 -7.98
C SER A 87 15.18 -27.44 -8.64
N ASN A 88 16.14 -28.17 -8.09
CA ASN A 88 16.44 -29.54 -8.54
C ASN A 88 15.21 -30.45 -8.40
N ARG A 89 14.42 -30.25 -7.36
CA ARG A 89 13.14 -30.91 -7.10
C ARG A 89 12.30 -30.04 -6.17
N ILE A 90 11.14 -29.63 -6.64
CA ILE A 90 10.18 -28.87 -5.82
C ILE A 90 9.43 -29.84 -4.91
N THR A 91 9.51 -29.64 -3.59
CA THR A 91 8.86 -30.47 -2.59
C THR A 91 7.36 -30.17 -2.51
N THR A 92 6.59 -31.08 -1.89
CA THR A 92 5.14 -30.86 -1.66
C THR A 92 4.89 -29.65 -0.76
N GLU A 93 5.77 -29.40 0.19
CA GLU A 93 5.69 -28.25 1.10
C GLU A 93 5.91 -26.93 0.33
N GLN A 94 6.98 -26.83 -0.47
CA GLN A 94 7.21 -25.69 -1.34
C GLN A 94 6.04 -25.42 -2.29
N ARG A 95 5.40 -26.46 -2.86
CA ARG A 95 4.22 -26.32 -3.71
C ARG A 95 3.04 -25.70 -2.95
N ARG A 96 2.81 -26.12 -1.71
CA ARG A 96 1.75 -25.54 -0.87
C ARG A 96 2.03 -24.06 -0.57
N THR A 97 3.27 -23.72 -0.21
CA THR A 97 3.68 -22.36 0.04
C THR A 97 3.54 -21.50 -1.20
N ILE A 98 3.97 -21.98 -2.39
CA ILE A 98 3.82 -21.27 -3.66
C ILE A 98 2.35 -21.03 -3.99
N SER A 99 1.51 -22.08 -3.85
CA SER A 99 0.06 -21.96 -4.09
C SER A 99 -0.59 -20.95 -3.13
N SER A 100 -0.25 -20.99 -1.85
CA SER A 100 -0.73 -20.02 -0.86
C SER A 100 -0.28 -18.61 -1.18
N ALA A 101 1.00 -18.40 -1.50
CA ALA A 101 1.53 -17.11 -1.89
C ALA A 101 0.81 -16.54 -3.14
N THR A 102 0.59 -17.39 -4.16
CA THR A 102 -0.09 -16.99 -5.39
C THR A 102 -1.54 -16.59 -5.13
N GLN A 103 -2.26 -17.35 -4.28
CA GLN A 103 -3.63 -17.04 -3.90
C GLN A 103 -3.74 -15.76 -3.03
N GLY A 104 -2.69 -15.45 -2.26
CA GLY A 104 -2.59 -14.25 -1.44
C GLY A 104 -2.24 -12.98 -2.23
N LEU A 105 -1.97 -13.05 -3.54
CA LEU A 105 -1.56 -11.93 -4.37
C LEU A 105 -2.54 -11.75 -5.55
N VAL A 106 -3.00 -10.51 -5.73
CA VAL A 106 -4.05 -10.21 -6.73
C VAL A 106 -3.49 -10.39 -8.14
N GLY A 107 -4.20 -11.16 -8.96
CA GLY A 107 -3.88 -11.35 -10.38
C GLY A 107 -2.86 -12.43 -10.69
N LEU A 108 -2.20 -13.01 -9.70
CA LEU A 108 -1.24 -14.09 -9.97
C LEU A 108 -1.93 -15.44 -10.18
N GLU A 109 -1.50 -16.13 -11.23
CA GLU A 109 -1.94 -17.48 -11.57
C GLU A 109 -0.76 -18.40 -11.87
N VAL A 110 -0.85 -19.67 -11.48
CA VAL A 110 0.15 -20.70 -11.85
C VAL A 110 -0.13 -21.18 -13.26
N LEU A 111 0.79 -20.89 -14.20
CA LEU A 111 0.68 -21.32 -15.60
C LEU A 111 1.23 -22.71 -15.85
N GLU A 112 2.38 -23.02 -15.23
CA GLU A 112 3.09 -24.27 -15.44
C GLU A 112 3.61 -24.80 -14.10
N GLU A 113 3.48 -26.10 -13.91
CA GLU A 113 4.01 -26.78 -12.74
C GLU A 113 4.61 -28.13 -13.15
N THR A 114 5.90 -28.29 -12.90
CA THR A 114 6.68 -29.51 -13.16
C THR A 114 7.41 -30.00 -11.91
N GLY A 115 8.19 -31.05 -12.02
CA GLY A 115 8.97 -31.60 -10.88
C GLY A 115 10.05 -30.64 -10.36
N ASN A 116 10.50 -29.68 -11.16
CA ASN A 116 11.64 -28.82 -10.88
C ASN A 116 11.39 -27.33 -11.19
N LYS A 117 10.21 -26.96 -11.71
CA LYS A 117 9.87 -25.61 -12.14
C LYS A 117 8.40 -25.30 -11.85
N VAL A 118 8.12 -24.08 -11.37
CA VAL A 118 6.80 -23.47 -11.36
C VAL A 118 6.88 -22.12 -12.06
N VAL A 119 5.95 -21.84 -12.96
CA VAL A 119 5.81 -20.55 -13.64
C VAL A 119 4.52 -19.91 -13.17
N ILE A 120 4.64 -18.70 -12.66
CA ILE A 120 3.51 -17.87 -12.20
C ILE A 120 3.45 -16.66 -13.13
N GLN A 121 2.24 -16.28 -13.54
CA GLN A 121 2.00 -15.09 -14.35
C GLN A 121 1.01 -14.16 -13.68
N ASP A 122 1.28 -12.85 -13.81
CA ASP A 122 0.30 -11.81 -13.51
C ASP A 122 -0.65 -11.66 -14.71
N LEU A 123 -1.94 -11.86 -14.46
CA LEU A 123 -3.01 -11.76 -15.46
C LEU A 123 -3.76 -10.43 -15.36
N LEU A 124 -3.40 -9.55 -14.41
CA LEU A 124 -4.04 -8.26 -14.28
C LEU A 124 -3.65 -7.33 -15.43
N ASP A 125 -4.65 -6.70 -16.00
CA ASP A 125 -4.43 -5.55 -16.88
C ASP A 125 -4.15 -4.31 -16.01
N SER A 126 -2.98 -3.69 -16.19
CA SER A 126 -2.59 -2.46 -15.48
C SER A 126 -3.60 -1.32 -15.66
N SER A 127 -4.37 -1.34 -16.77
CA SER A 127 -5.43 -0.36 -17.04
C SER A 127 -6.69 -0.53 -16.16
N GLU A 128 -6.90 -1.71 -15.57
CA GLU A 128 -8.03 -2.00 -14.68
C GLU A 128 -7.71 -1.69 -13.20
N LEU A 129 -6.43 -1.50 -12.87
CA LEU A 129 -5.96 -1.24 -11.52
C LEU A 129 -5.86 0.26 -11.25
N SER A 130 -6.88 0.81 -10.59
CA SER A 130 -6.81 2.17 -10.04
C SER A 130 -6.19 2.17 -8.65
N ILE A 131 -5.06 2.86 -8.47
CA ILE A 131 -4.44 3.06 -7.15
C ILE A 131 -5.42 3.77 -6.20
N HIS A 132 -6.21 4.72 -6.71
CA HIS A 132 -7.25 5.42 -5.96
C HIS A 132 -8.30 4.44 -5.41
N ASN A 133 -8.81 3.53 -6.25
CA ASN A 133 -9.80 2.54 -5.83
C ASN A 133 -9.22 1.56 -4.80
N ALA A 134 -7.97 1.15 -4.97
CA ALA A 134 -7.30 0.27 -4.01
C ALA A 134 -7.16 0.95 -2.64
N VAL A 135 -6.71 2.20 -2.59
CA VAL A 135 -6.54 2.97 -1.35
C VAL A 135 -7.90 3.28 -0.70
N THR A 136 -8.93 3.61 -1.50
CA THR A 136 -10.30 3.79 -1.00
C THR A 136 -10.83 2.50 -0.34
N ARG A 137 -10.59 1.35 -0.96
CA ARG A 137 -10.99 0.06 -0.40
C ARG A 137 -10.21 -0.27 0.87
N MET A 138 -8.90 0.01 0.92
CA MET A 138 -8.09 -0.14 2.13
C MET A 138 -8.64 0.69 3.29
N ARG A 139 -9.01 1.98 3.04
CA ARG A 139 -9.67 2.85 4.04
C ARG A 139 -10.90 2.16 4.61
N LEU A 140 -11.83 1.73 3.75
CA LEU A 140 -13.09 1.12 4.19
C LEU A 140 -12.88 -0.14 5.02
N ILE A 141 -11.95 -1.01 4.61
CA ILE A 141 -11.67 -2.25 5.34
C ILE A 141 -10.99 -1.94 6.67
N ALA A 142 -9.95 -1.10 6.69
CA ALA A 142 -9.19 -0.79 7.90
C ALA A 142 -10.05 -0.12 8.99
N LEU A 143 -10.94 0.81 8.60
CA LEU A 143 -11.87 1.46 9.53
C LEU A 143 -12.92 0.47 10.05
N SER A 144 -13.52 -0.34 9.17
CA SER A 144 -14.45 -1.39 9.61
C SER A 144 -13.77 -2.41 10.54
N MET A 145 -12.50 -2.77 10.29
CA MET A 145 -11.75 -3.66 11.17
C MET A 145 -11.52 -3.03 12.55
N LEU A 146 -11.27 -1.73 12.60
CA LEU A 146 -11.04 -1.01 13.85
C LEU A 146 -12.33 -0.93 14.69
N ASP A 147 -13.46 -0.64 14.04
CA ASP A 147 -14.79 -0.62 14.65
C ASP A 147 -15.16 -2.00 15.21
N ASP A 148 -15.04 -3.05 14.39
CA ASP A 148 -15.33 -4.42 14.81
C ASP A 148 -14.36 -4.90 15.92
N ALA A 149 -13.11 -4.43 15.93
CA ALA A 149 -12.14 -4.79 16.98
C ALA A 149 -12.55 -4.22 18.36
N ILE A 150 -13.08 -2.99 18.40
CA ILE A 150 -13.59 -2.38 19.64
C ILE A 150 -14.91 -3.04 20.06
N THR A 151 -15.81 -3.33 19.12
CA THR A 151 -17.02 -4.10 19.37
C THR A 151 -16.69 -5.48 19.97
N ALA A 152 -15.76 -6.22 19.34
CA ALA A 152 -15.32 -7.51 19.86
C ALA A 152 -14.75 -7.43 21.30
N LEU A 153 -14.03 -6.36 21.60
CA LEU A 153 -13.50 -6.10 22.94
C LEU A 153 -14.61 -5.81 23.95
N ALA A 154 -15.56 -4.96 23.61
CA ALA A 154 -16.68 -4.54 24.45
C ALA A 154 -17.62 -5.71 24.77
N GLU A 155 -17.89 -6.57 23.79
CA GLU A 155 -18.79 -7.72 23.93
C GLU A 155 -18.05 -9.01 24.35
N ASN A 156 -16.73 -9.00 24.33
CA ASN A 156 -15.86 -10.18 24.48
C ASN A 156 -16.22 -11.28 23.46
N ASP A 157 -16.49 -10.85 22.20
CA ASP A 157 -16.88 -11.73 21.11
C ASP A 157 -15.66 -12.26 20.37
N GLU A 158 -15.38 -13.56 20.58
CA GLU A 158 -14.25 -14.21 19.95
C GLU A 158 -14.41 -14.40 18.43
N ASP A 159 -15.64 -14.50 17.91
CA ASP A 159 -15.89 -14.72 16.49
C ASP A 159 -15.62 -13.44 15.70
N ILE A 160 -16.08 -12.28 16.19
CA ILE A 160 -15.75 -10.98 15.63
C ILE A 160 -14.24 -10.74 15.71
N ALA A 161 -13.61 -11.04 16.85
CA ALA A 161 -12.16 -10.88 17.01
C ALA A 161 -11.35 -11.70 15.99
N ARG A 162 -11.76 -12.95 15.70
CA ARG A 162 -11.12 -13.79 14.68
C ARG A 162 -11.36 -13.29 13.27
N ASP A 163 -12.55 -12.77 12.98
CA ASP A 163 -12.87 -12.16 11.68
C ASP A 163 -11.97 -10.95 11.40
N VAL A 164 -11.82 -10.04 12.37
CA VAL A 164 -10.90 -8.90 12.27
C VAL A 164 -9.47 -9.35 11.97
N ILE A 165 -8.97 -10.37 12.67
CA ILE A 165 -7.61 -10.90 12.44
C ILE A 165 -7.46 -11.46 11.01
N THR A 166 -8.50 -12.07 10.47
CA THR A 166 -8.46 -12.68 9.13
C THR A 166 -8.52 -11.62 8.03
N ARG A 167 -9.28 -10.55 8.22
CA ARG A 167 -9.41 -9.43 7.25
C ARG A 167 -8.14 -8.60 7.07
N ASP A 168 -7.18 -8.71 7.95
CA ASP A 168 -5.84 -8.12 7.81
C ASP A 168 -5.18 -8.54 6.48
N GLU A 169 -5.34 -9.81 6.09
CA GLU A 169 -4.85 -10.33 4.80
C GLU A 169 -5.46 -9.61 3.58
N ASP A 170 -6.69 -9.11 3.67
CA ASP A 170 -7.33 -8.38 2.55
C ASP A 170 -6.73 -6.99 2.38
N VAL A 171 -6.34 -6.32 3.46
CA VAL A 171 -5.63 -5.03 3.42
C VAL A 171 -4.21 -5.23 2.87
N ASP A 172 -3.51 -6.26 3.32
CA ASP A 172 -2.17 -6.64 2.83
C ASP A 172 -2.16 -6.88 1.31
N ARG A 173 -3.15 -7.61 0.79
CA ARG A 173 -3.29 -7.84 -0.66
C ARG A 173 -3.39 -6.54 -1.44
N LEU A 174 -4.18 -5.59 -0.97
CA LEU A 174 -4.33 -4.27 -1.60
C LEU A 174 -3.06 -3.44 -1.47
N TRP A 175 -2.38 -3.51 -0.34
CA TRP A 175 -1.07 -2.87 -0.13
C TRP A 175 -0.03 -3.37 -1.15
N TYR A 176 0.04 -4.67 -1.43
CA TYR A 176 0.95 -5.22 -2.43
C TYR A 176 0.61 -4.74 -3.84
N VAL A 177 -0.68 -4.61 -4.17
CA VAL A 177 -1.12 -4.00 -5.45
C VAL A 177 -0.65 -2.56 -5.57
N VAL A 178 -0.91 -1.73 -4.55
CA VAL A 178 -0.48 -0.32 -4.51
C VAL A 178 1.04 -0.21 -4.66
N SER A 179 1.79 -1.06 -3.95
CA SER A 179 3.25 -1.09 -4.02
C SER A 179 3.77 -1.49 -5.40
N ARG A 180 3.12 -2.47 -6.07
CA ARG A 180 3.44 -2.88 -7.44
C ARG A 180 3.19 -1.75 -8.44
N ILE A 181 2.02 -1.08 -8.36
CA ILE A 181 1.66 0.06 -9.21
C ILE A 181 2.68 1.20 -9.04
N PHE A 182 2.99 1.57 -7.81
CA PHE A 182 3.97 2.63 -7.53
C PHE A 182 5.36 2.31 -8.11
N ARG A 183 5.84 1.07 -7.98
CA ARG A 183 7.11 0.65 -8.56
C ARG A 183 7.10 0.69 -10.09
N ALA A 184 5.97 0.38 -10.73
CA ALA A 184 5.82 0.53 -12.17
C ALA A 184 5.90 2.01 -12.59
N ALA A 185 5.22 2.92 -11.87
CA ALA A 185 5.28 4.37 -12.10
C ALA A 185 6.70 4.94 -11.95
N LEU A 186 7.50 4.41 -11.01
CA LEU A 186 8.91 4.82 -10.87
C LEU A 186 9.79 4.36 -12.05
N ARG A 187 9.48 3.23 -12.67
CA ARG A 187 10.31 2.65 -13.74
C ARG A 187 10.03 3.23 -15.11
N THR A 188 8.77 3.50 -15.43
CA THR A 188 8.39 3.90 -16.79
C THR A 188 7.43 5.09 -16.78
N ALA A 189 7.62 6.03 -17.72
CA ALA A 189 6.67 7.11 -17.95
C ALA A 189 5.35 6.60 -18.53
N LYS A 190 5.39 5.50 -19.26
CA LYS A 190 4.20 4.83 -19.78
C LYS A 190 3.23 4.42 -18.67
N ALA A 191 3.75 3.86 -17.57
CA ALA A 191 2.91 3.52 -16.42
C ALA A 191 2.22 4.74 -15.80
N THR A 192 2.90 5.90 -15.72
CA THR A 192 2.28 7.13 -15.21
C THR A 192 1.22 7.69 -16.16
N GLU A 193 1.41 7.56 -17.47
CA GLU A 193 0.42 7.94 -18.47
C GLU A 193 -0.83 7.03 -18.41
N GLU A 194 -0.63 5.72 -18.34
CA GLU A 194 -1.73 4.74 -18.19
C GLU A 194 -2.52 4.96 -16.89
N LEU A 195 -1.86 5.33 -15.81
CA LEU A 195 -2.51 5.66 -14.52
C LEU A 195 -3.19 7.03 -14.53
N GLY A 196 -2.85 7.91 -15.47
CA GLY A 196 -3.37 9.28 -15.54
C GLY A 196 -2.95 10.17 -14.37
N MET A 197 -1.83 9.86 -13.68
CA MET A 197 -1.35 10.62 -12.54
C MET A 197 0.18 10.71 -12.50
N SER A 198 0.70 11.78 -11.86
CA SER A 198 2.14 11.97 -11.72
C SER A 198 2.77 10.96 -10.74
N ARG A 199 4.11 10.79 -10.83
CA ARG A 199 4.87 9.97 -9.87
C ARG A 199 4.75 10.46 -8.43
N GLU A 200 4.64 11.78 -8.24
CA GLU A 200 4.44 12.40 -6.92
C GLU A 200 3.11 11.99 -6.32
N VAL A 201 2.02 12.08 -7.08
CA VAL A 201 0.70 11.64 -6.63
C VAL A 201 0.68 10.12 -6.36
N CYS A 202 1.35 9.31 -7.19
CA CYS A 202 1.51 7.88 -6.90
C CYS A 202 2.25 7.64 -5.59
N PHE A 203 3.27 8.47 -5.26
CA PHE A 203 3.98 8.40 -3.98
C PHE A 203 3.06 8.75 -2.80
N ASP A 204 2.24 9.80 -2.93
CA ASP A 204 1.31 10.22 -1.89
C ASP A 204 0.29 9.12 -1.56
N TYR A 205 -0.29 8.48 -2.59
CA TYR A 205 -1.17 7.33 -2.41
C TYR A 205 -0.47 6.12 -1.80
N HIS A 206 0.75 5.80 -2.26
CA HIS A 206 1.54 4.71 -1.70
C HIS A 206 1.91 4.97 -0.25
N SER A 207 2.32 6.19 0.11
CA SER A 207 2.65 6.57 1.49
C SER A 207 1.44 6.41 2.41
N SER A 208 0.27 6.90 1.95
CA SER A 208 -0.99 6.82 2.71
C SER A 208 -1.51 5.39 2.83
N ALA A 209 -1.40 4.57 1.77
CA ALA A 209 -1.75 3.15 1.82
C ALA A 209 -0.93 2.39 2.88
N ARG A 210 0.36 2.74 3.07
CA ARG A 210 1.18 2.16 4.14
C ARG A 210 0.67 2.52 5.54
N GLN A 211 0.08 3.70 5.72
CA GLN A 211 -0.54 4.05 7.00
C GLN A 211 -1.82 3.24 7.23
N LEU A 212 -2.64 3.04 6.20
CA LEU A 212 -3.86 2.22 6.28
C LEU A 212 -3.57 0.75 6.62
N GLU A 213 -2.52 0.17 6.05
CA GLU A 213 -2.08 -1.18 6.39
C GLU A 213 -1.68 -1.26 7.88
N ARG A 214 -0.94 -0.27 8.39
CA ARG A 214 -0.59 -0.22 9.81
C ARG A 214 -1.82 -0.08 10.73
N ILE A 215 -2.84 0.66 10.29
CA ILE A 215 -4.10 0.78 11.02
C ILE A 215 -4.79 -0.59 11.11
N ALA A 216 -4.85 -1.34 10.01
CA ALA A 216 -5.38 -2.70 9.98
C ALA A 216 -4.58 -3.66 10.88
N ASP A 217 -3.24 -3.60 10.84
CA ASP A 217 -2.34 -4.32 11.75
C ASP A 217 -2.70 -4.07 13.24
N HIS A 218 -3.00 -2.81 13.60
CA HIS A 218 -3.42 -2.45 14.97
C HIS A 218 -4.83 -2.94 15.30
N ALA A 219 -5.77 -2.92 14.37
CA ALA A 219 -7.09 -3.53 14.56
C ALA A 219 -6.97 -5.05 14.81
N ALA A 220 -6.19 -5.75 13.99
CA ALA A 220 -5.90 -7.18 14.18
C ALA A 220 -5.16 -7.44 15.51
N LYS A 221 -4.28 -6.54 15.97
CA LYS A 221 -3.64 -6.63 17.29
C LYS A 221 -4.67 -6.51 18.42
N ILE A 222 -5.64 -5.59 18.32
CA ILE A 222 -6.73 -5.47 19.29
C ILE A 222 -7.55 -6.76 19.32
N GLY A 223 -7.92 -7.34 18.17
CA GLY A 223 -8.58 -8.63 18.09
C GLY A 223 -7.80 -9.75 18.80
N ARG A 224 -6.48 -9.82 18.59
CA ARG A 224 -5.62 -10.80 19.30
C ARG A 224 -5.57 -10.57 20.81
N LEU A 225 -5.63 -9.32 21.28
CA LEU A 225 -5.70 -8.99 22.71
C LEU A 225 -7.05 -9.40 23.30
N THR A 226 -8.15 -9.19 22.60
CA THR A 226 -9.50 -9.63 22.98
C THR A 226 -9.53 -11.15 23.22
N LEU A 227 -8.99 -11.96 22.30
CA LEU A 227 -8.91 -13.41 22.46
C LEU A 227 -8.07 -13.88 23.67
N GLN A 228 -7.23 -13.03 24.25
CA GLN A 228 -6.41 -13.33 25.41
C GLN A 228 -7.06 -12.90 26.74
N MET A 229 -8.14 -12.10 26.66
CA MET A 229 -8.86 -11.63 27.84
C MET A 229 -9.76 -12.72 28.40
N SER A 230 -9.87 -12.76 29.71
CA SER A 230 -10.69 -13.75 30.43
C SER A 230 -12.04 -13.19 30.86
N SER A 231 -12.28 -11.90 30.73
CA SER A 231 -13.50 -11.21 31.13
C SER A 231 -13.66 -9.88 30.38
N VAL A 232 -14.90 -9.47 30.21
CA VAL A 232 -15.26 -8.14 29.67
C VAL A 232 -14.63 -7.05 30.54
N PRO A 233 -14.07 -5.98 29.94
CA PRO A 233 -13.62 -4.81 30.68
C PRO A 233 -14.78 -4.10 31.38
N PRO A 234 -14.53 -3.30 32.44
CA PRO A 234 -15.56 -2.47 33.07
C PRO A 234 -16.20 -1.47 32.09
N GLU A 235 -17.47 -1.18 32.29
CA GLU A 235 -18.28 -0.32 31.40
C GLU A 235 -17.69 1.09 31.22
N ASP A 236 -17.12 1.67 32.28
CA ASP A 236 -16.46 2.98 32.24
C ASP A 236 -15.17 2.97 31.39
N VAL A 237 -14.43 1.87 31.40
CA VAL A 237 -13.25 1.69 30.54
C VAL A 237 -13.68 1.47 29.09
N ILE A 238 -14.72 0.64 28.85
CA ILE A 238 -15.26 0.44 27.50
C ILE A 238 -15.71 1.76 26.89
N GLY A 239 -16.55 2.54 27.58
CA GLY A 239 -17.04 3.81 27.08
C GLY A 239 -15.92 4.80 26.73
N SER A 240 -14.85 4.85 27.56
CA SER A 240 -13.69 5.68 27.23
C SER A 240 -12.86 5.16 26.06
N LEU A 241 -12.82 3.84 25.83
CA LEU A 241 -12.15 3.27 24.66
C LEU A 241 -12.96 3.50 23.37
N GLU A 242 -14.29 3.44 23.43
CA GLU A 242 -15.19 3.79 22.33
C GLU A 242 -15.03 5.27 21.94
N GLU A 243 -14.99 6.18 22.91
CA GLU A 243 -14.72 7.60 22.65
C GLU A 243 -13.33 7.81 21.99
N LEU A 244 -12.28 7.15 22.49
CA LEU A 244 -10.94 7.23 21.88
C LEU A 244 -10.90 6.63 20.46
N HIS A 245 -11.66 5.58 20.21
CA HIS A 245 -11.83 4.98 18.89
C HIS A 245 -12.50 5.97 17.92
N ASP A 246 -13.59 6.60 18.35
CA ASP A 246 -14.31 7.57 17.52
C ASP A 246 -13.42 8.76 17.15
N ASP A 247 -12.68 9.31 18.12
CA ASP A 247 -11.71 10.38 17.89
C ASP A 247 -10.62 9.94 16.90
N ALA A 248 -10.04 8.75 17.07
CA ALA A 248 -9.00 8.23 16.17
C ALA A 248 -9.54 8.01 14.75
N THR A 249 -10.75 7.49 14.62
CA THR A 249 -11.43 7.24 13.34
C THR A 249 -11.73 8.55 12.63
N GLU A 250 -12.21 9.59 13.34
CA GLU A 250 -12.45 10.91 12.76
C GLU A 250 -11.16 11.53 12.19
N VAL A 251 -10.04 11.41 12.90
CA VAL A 251 -8.72 11.86 12.38
C VAL A 251 -8.36 11.15 11.08
N ILE A 252 -8.53 9.81 11.03
CA ILE A 252 -8.18 9.02 9.84
C ILE A 252 -9.10 9.40 8.67
N ASP A 253 -10.41 9.47 8.89
CA ASP A 253 -11.38 9.78 7.85
C ASP A 253 -11.17 11.17 7.26
N THR A 254 -11.01 12.19 8.13
CA THR A 254 -10.75 13.57 7.72
C THR A 254 -9.44 13.69 6.94
N ALA A 255 -8.38 12.98 7.36
CA ALA A 255 -7.11 12.95 6.65
C ALA A 255 -7.22 12.30 5.27
N MET A 256 -8.00 11.22 5.16
CA MET A 256 -8.23 10.55 3.89
C MET A 256 -9.10 11.38 2.96
N ASP A 257 -10.08 12.11 3.46
CA ASP A 257 -10.87 13.07 2.66
C ASP A 257 -9.99 14.20 2.13
N ALA A 258 -9.06 14.70 2.95
CA ALA A 258 -8.05 15.66 2.52
C ALA A 258 -7.18 15.11 1.37
N LEU A 259 -6.70 13.86 1.49
CA LEU A 259 -5.89 13.20 0.46
C LEU A 259 -6.64 13.05 -0.88
N PHE A 260 -7.94 12.73 -0.82
CA PHE A 260 -8.78 12.51 -2.00
C PHE A 260 -9.30 13.79 -2.64
N SER A 261 -9.27 14.91 -1.92
CA SER A 261 -9.72 16.20 -2.46
C SER A 261 -8.81 16.68 -3.61
N ASP A 262 -9.44 17.12 -4.69
CA ASP A 262 -8.77 17.80 -5.81
C ASP A 262 -8.69 19.31 -5.60
N ASP A 263 -9.41 19.86 -4.62
CA ASP A 263 -9.37 21.27 -4.22
C ASP A 263 -8.29 21.47 -3.15
N SER A 264 -7.24 22.23 -3.50
CA SER A 264 -6.08 22.45 -2.62
C SER A 264 -6.41 23.20 -1.34
N ASP A 265 -7.38 24.12 -1.37
CA ASP A 265 -7.80 24.89 -0.19
C ASP A 265 -8.58 23.98 0.76
N GLU A 266 -9.49 23.17 0.22
CA GLU A 266 -10.25 22.18 0.99
C GLU A 266 -9.34 21.09 1.57
N ALA A 267 -8.43 20.52 0.77
CA ALA A 267 -7.43 19.57 1.23
C ALA A 267 -6.59 20.11 2.39
N THR A 268 -6.13 21.37 2.26
CA THR A 268 -5.35 22.03 3.30
C THR A 268 -6.15 22.24 4.59
N ARG A 269 -7.43 22.64 4.47
CA ARG A 269 -8.33 22.82 5.62
C ARG A 269 -8.52 21.51 6.37
N LEU A 270 -8.95 20.46 5.67
CA LEU A 270 -9.22 19.15 6.26
C LEU A 270 -7.96 18.55 6.90
N ALA A 271 -6.83 18.62 6.23
CA ALA A 271 -5.58 18.07 6.75
C ALA A 271 -5.10 18.79 8.03
N ASN A 272 -5.28 20.12 8.12
CA ASN A 272 -4.99 20.85 9.36
C ASN A 272 -5.98 20.52 10.48
N GLU A 273 -7.25 20.31 10.17
CA GLU A 273 -8.28 19.85 11.10
C GLU A 273 -7.90 18.50 11.71
N ALA A 274 -7.62 17.48 10.88
CA ALA A 274 -7.17 16.17 11.33
C ALA A 274 -5.94 16.24 12.24
N ARG A 275 -4.94 17.06 11.88
CA ARG A 275 -3.73 17.24 12.70
C ARG A 275 -3.99 17.93 14.04
N GLN A 276 -4.95 18.83 14.11
CA GLN A 276 -5.31 19.51 15.36
C GLN A 276 -5.97 18.53 16.33
N SER A 277 -6.86 17.65 15.85
CA SER A 277 -7.56 16.66 16.67
C SER A 277 -6.61 15.65 17.34
N ILE A 278 -5.42 15.39 16.80
CA ILE A 278 -4.42 14.50 17.44
C ILE A 278 -4.01 14.97 18.84
N LEU A 279 -4.02 16.27 19.10
CA LEU A 279 -3.67 16.81 20.44
C LEU A 279 -4.67 16.37 21.53
N GLU A 280 -5.93 16.18 21.15
CA GLU A 280 -7.00 15.72 22.04
C GLU A 280 -6.88 14.22 22.33
N ILE A 281 -6.41 13.44 21.36
CA ILE A 281 -6.13 11.99 21.48
C ILE A 281 -5.18 11.69 22.65
N ASP A 282 -4.09 12.46 22.77
CA ASP A 282 -3.10 12.30 23.82
C ASP A 282 -3.69 12.57 25.23
N GLU A 283 -4.57 13.55 25.35
CA GLU A 283 -5.24 13.86 26.63
C GLU A 283 -6.25 12.76 27.00
N HIS A 284 -6.99 12.27 26.02
CA HIS A 284 -7.95 11.19 26.19
C HIS A 284 -7.26 9.89 26.61
N ALA A 285 -6.21 9.47 25.91
CA ALA A 285 -5.41 8.31 26.26
C ALA A 285 -4.88 8.37 27.71
N ARG A 286 -4.39 9.54 28.15
CA ARG A 286 -3.94 9.75 29.54
C ARG A 286 -5.08 9.66 30.57
N SER A 287 -6.32 10.00 30.18
CA SER A 287 -7.48 9.84 31.06
C SER A 287 -7.82 8.36 31.28
N ILE A 288 -7.74 7.56 30.22
CA ILE A 288 -7.95 6.10 30.29
C ILE A 288 -6.88 5.45 31.16
N ASP A 289 -5.61 5.83 31.03
CA ASP A 289 -4.51 5.31 31.86
C ASP A 289 -4.78 5.47 33.37
N LYS A 290 -5.55 6.48 33.79
CA LYS A 290 -5.92 6.65 35.19
C LYS A 290 -6.97 5.61 35.62
N LEU A 291 -7.94 5.29 34.75
CA LEU A 291 -8.95 4.26 35.01
C LEU A 291 -8.29 2.87 35.08
N LEU A 292 -7.31 2.60 34.21
CA LEU A 292 -6.61 1.33 34.17
C LEU A 292 -5.82 1.01 35.47
N ARG A 293 -5.40 2.02 36.22
CA ARG A 293 -4.67 1.80 37.50
C ARG A 293 -5.51 1.13 38.58
N GLU A 294 -6.83 1.17 38.45
CA GLU A 294 -7.78 0.56 39.40
C GLU A 294 -8.16 -0.87 39.00
N GLN A 295 -7.69 -1.34 37.80
CA GLN A 295 -7.99 -2.64 37.27
C GLN A 295 -7.00 -3.73 37.69
N ASP A 296 -7.36 -5.00 37.47
CA ASP A 296 -6.43 -6.10 37.61
C ASP A 296 -5.17 -5.87 36.73
N PRO A 297 -3.95 -6.09 37.26
CA PRO A 297 -2.72 -5.73 36.54
C PRO A 297 -2.58 -6.40 35.15
N LYS A 298 -3.10 -7.63 34.98
CA LYS A 298 -3.05 -8.31 33.69
C LYS A 298 -4.03 -7.72 32.70
N GLN A 299 -5.23 -7.38 33.14
CA GLN A 299 -6.24 -6.71 32.32
C GLN A 299 -5.80 -5.29 31.97
N ALA A 300 -5.29 -4.52 32.96
CA ALA A 300 -4.72 -3.18 32.74
C ALA A 300 -3.61 -3.18 31.68
N GLN A 301 -2.72 -4.19 31.68
CA GLN A 301 -1.67 -4.32 30.69
C GLN A 301 -2.25 -4.52 29.27
N SER A 302 -3.22 -5.41 29.10
CA SER A 302 -3.86 -5.67 27.81
C SER A 302 -4.62 -4.44 27.29
N LEU A 303 -5.39 -3.78 28.16
CA LEU A 303 -6.14 -2.57 27.81
C LEU A 303 -5.21 -1.38 27.50
N GLY A 304 -4.08 -1.25 28.21
CA GLY A 304 -3.05 -0.25 27.88
C GLY A 304 -2.48 -0.44 26.48
N LEU A 305 -2.34 -1.70 26.00
CA LEU A 305 -1.94 -2.00 24.61
C LEU A 305 -3.04 -1.67 23.59
N VAL A 306 -4.32 -1.73 24.00
CA VAL A 306 -5.46 -1.24 23.17
C VAL A 306 -5.39 0.27 23.02
N VAL A 307 -5.24 1.01 24.13
CA VAL A 307 -5.07 2.48 24.14
C VAL A 307 -3.89 2.88 23.24
N ASP A 308 -2.73 2.23 23.39
CA ASP A 308 -1.56 2.47 22.52
C ASP A 308 -1.90 2.22 21.05
N SER A 309 -2.67 1.17 20.74
CA SER A 309 -3.04 0.85 19.36
C SER A 309 -3.96 1.91 18.75
N LEU A 310 -4.97 2.41 19.48
CA LEU A 310 -5.86 3.48 19.03
C LEU A 310 -5.10 4.81 18.84
N SER A 311 -4.25 5.19 19.79
CA SER A 311 -3.40 6.38 19.66
C SER A 311 -2.48 6.30 18.46
N ARG A 312 -1.88 5.12 18.17
CA ARG A 312 -1.09 4.89 16.98
C ARG A 312 -1.89 5.00 15.68
N CYS A 313 -3.14 4.54 15.67
CA CYS A 313 -4.02 4.71 14.51
C CYS A 313 -4.26 6.20 14.20
N ALA A 314 -4.49 7.03 15.22
CA ALA A 314 -4.59 8.47 15.05
C ALA A 314 -3.29 9.10 14.52
N ASP A 315 -2.11 8.70 15.05
CA ASP A 315 -0.80 9.13 14.53
C ASP A 315 -0.65 8.81 13.03
N TYR A 316 -1.10 7.63 12.59
CA TYR A 316 -1.06 7.24 11.18
C TYR A 316 -2.03 8.07 10.33
N GLY A 317 -3.21 8.43 10.86
CA GLY A 317 -4.10 9.42 10.25
C GLY A 317 -3.40 10.78 10.09
N GLY A 318 -2.67 11.22 11.12
CA GLY A 318 -1.85 12.43 11.06
C GLY A 318 -0.76 12.41 9.98
N ASN A 319 -0.12 11.25 9.75
CA ASN A 319 0.84 11.08 8.66
C ASN A 319 0.17 11.17 7.28
N VAL A 320 -1.07 10.67 7.14
CA VAL A 320 -1.87 10.85 5.92
C VAL A 320 -2.19 12.32 5.71
N ALA A 321 -2.60 13.05 6.77
CA ALA A 321 -2.87 14.48 6.71
C ALA A 321 -1.63 15.28 6.26
N GLU A 322 -0.43 14.95 6.75
CA GLU A 322 0.83 15.55 6.27
C GLU A 322 1.07 15.30 4.78
N THR A 323 0.81 14.07 4.31
CA THR A 323 0.90 13.71 2.90
C THR A 323 -0.11 14.53 2.07
N ALA A 324 -1.34 14.70 2.55
CA ALA A 324 -2.36 15.51 1.89
C ALA A 324 -1.95 16.99 1.78
N LEU A 325 -1.33 17.57 2.83
CA LEU A 325 -0.77 18.93 2.77
C LEU A 325 0.34 19.05 1.71
N GLN A 326 1.20 18.04 1.60
CA GLN A 326 2.27 18.02 0.59
C GLN A 326 1.69 17.94 -0.83
N LYS A 327 0.66 17.09 -1.04
CA LYS A 327 -0.06 16.96 -2.32
C LYS A 327 -0.76 18.28 -2.72
N ALA A 328 -1.34 18.99 -1.75
CA ALA A 328 -2.05 20.27 -1.98
C ALA A 328 -1.13 21.46 -2.19
N ALA A 329 0.15 21.37 -1.82
CA ALA A 329 1.10 22.45 -1.92
C ALA A 329 1.35 22.87 -3.39
N PRO A 330 1.62 24.18 -3.67
CA PRO A 330 2.04 24.60 -4.99
C PRO A 330 3.30 23.85 -5.42
N ARG A 331 3.34 23.43 -6.68
CA ARG A 331 4.55 22.78 -7.22
C ARG A 331 5.67 23.79 -7.39
N PRO A 332 6.92 23.41 -7.07
CA PRO A 332 8.09 24.29 -7.19
C PRO A 332 8.45 24.60 -8.65
#